data_390aca2c8b73970b0896c90a7635ef63
#
_entry.id   390aca2c8b73970b0896c90a7635ef63
#
_cell.length_a   1.000
_cell.length_b   1.000
_cell.length_c   1.000
_cell.angle_alpha   90.00
_cell.angle_beta   90.00
_cell.angle_gamma   90.00
#
_symmetry.space_group_name_H-M   'P 1'
#
loop_
_entity.id
_entity.type
_entity.pdbx_description
1 polymer ?
#
loop_
_entity_poly.entity_id
_entity_poly.type
_entity_poly.pdbx_seq_one_letter_code
_entity_poly.pdbx_strand_id
1 'polypeptide(L)'
;MPQINEKTWIIIAVVIALIGSLIYNIISAKKLKKKRQQFTRSIQSSYTHMKTIEDTNKKIYEISNEINELIREQKDTKGYIEKKKKEIEQIRQMIVTNDTILDCMISDKRDLATEKQIAFTYNIPTGLPEIQMEDVDKIRLFANLLDNAIEAAESVPAQDINGKNKRYIHISILNRGSNFFVTIENSKRTEISVTENQFHTTKLDAENHGRGVRIIRQIVAKYDGTVEFTDKGDTFEVAVML
;
A
#
# COMPACT_ATOMS: atom_id res chain seq x y z
N MET A 1 60.44 8.72 -21.44
CA MET A 1 59.00 8.42 -21.37
C MET A 1 58.31 9.23 -22.46
N PRO A 2 57.55 8.65 -23.38
CA PRO A 2 56.84 9.42 -24.39
C PRO A 2 55.80 10.31 -23.75
N GLN A 3 55.88 11.62 -23.97
CA GLN A 3 54.85 12.58 -23.57
C GLN A 3 53.55 12.27 -24.36
N ILE A 4 52.53 11.85 -23.66
CA ILE A 4 51.20 11.63 -24.25
C ILE A 4 50.69 13.01 -24.69
N ASN A 5 50.39 13.15 -25.99
CA ASN A 5 49.89 14.39 -26.56
C ASN A 5 48.51 14.77 -25.95
N GLU A 6 48.29 16.06 -25.75
CA GLU A 6 47.06 16.65 -25.20
C GLU A 6 45.77 16.10 -25.89
N LYS A 7 45.84 15.91 -27.21
CA LYS A 7 44.76 15.30 -28.01
C LYS A 7 44.43 13.86 -27.58
N THR A 8 45.43 13.10 -27.13
CA THR A 8 45.24 11.72 -26.68
C THR A 8 44.51 11.68 -25.34
N TRP A 9 44.77 12.63 -24.45
CA TRP A 9 44.04 12.75 -23.19
C TRP A 9 42.56 13.12 -23.39
N ILE A 10 42.26 14.01 -24.36
CA ILE A 10 40.87 14.37 -24.70
C ILE A 10 40.13 13.15 -25.24
N ILE A 11 40.76 12.36 -26.11
CA ILE A 11 40.15 11.13 -26.64
C ILE A 11 39.86 10.12 -25.51
N ILE A 12 40.81 9.91 -24.62
CA ILE A 12 40.62 9.00 -23.46
C ILE A 12 39.46 9.48 -22.59
N ALA A 13 39.37 10.77 -22.26
CA ALA A 13 38.29 11.34 -21.46
C ALA A 13 36.92 11.15 -22.13
N VAL A 14 36.80 11.36 -23.43
CA VAL A 14 35.57 11.14 -24.20
C VAL A 14 35.16 9.67 -24.18
N VAL A 15 36.13 8.75 -24.37
CA VAL A 15 35.85 7.31 -24.35
C VAL A 15 35.36 6.88 -22.94
N ILE A 16 35.98 7.37 -21.87
CA ILE A 16 35.56 7.08 -20.51
C ILE A 16 34.12 7.61 -20.24
N ALA A 17 33.81 8.83 -20.71
CA ALA A 17 32.49 9.42 -20.59
C ALA A 17 31.42 8.61 -21.35
N LEU A 18 31.76 8.13 -22.57
CA LEU A 18 30.85 7.29 -23.36
C LEU A 18 30.59 5.92 -22.69
N ILE A 19 31.64 5.29 -22.15
CA ILE A 19 31.52 4.03 -21.40
C ILE A 19 30.67 4.25 -20.15
N GLY A 20 30.90 5.32 -19.40
CA GLY A 20 30.11 5.68 -18.23
C GLY A 20 28.63 5.87 -18.58
N SER A 21 28.33 6.59 -19.64
CA SER A 21 26.98 6.79 -20.17
C SER A 21 26.31 5.45 -20.57
N LEU A 22 27.03 4.57 -21.23
CA LEU A 22 26.55 3.26 -21.63
C LEU A 22 26.20 2.38 -20.40
N ILE A 23 27.10 2.35 -19.42
CA ILE A 23 26.90 1.62 -18.16
C ILE A 23 25.68 2.17 -17.43
N TYR A 24 25.55 3.49 -17.31
CA TYR A 24 24.38 4.14 -16.69
C TYR A 24 23.08 3.75 -17.39
N ASN A 25 23.04 3.77 -18.72
CA ASN A 25 21.87 3.38 -19.51
C ASN A 25 21.50 1.91 -19.30
N ILE A 26 22.47 1.01 -19.22
CA ILE A 26 22.23 -0.42 -18.95
C ILE A 26 21.66 -0.62 -17.55
N ILE A 27 22.21 0.05 -16.54
CA ILE A 27 21.73 -0.04 -15.15
C ILE A 27 20.31 0.52 -15.05
N SER A 28 20.04 1.68 -15.67
CA SER A 28 18.71 2.30 -15.72
C SER A 28 17.68 1.39 -16.41
N ALA A 29 18.04 0.77 -17.53
CA ALA A 29 17.17 -0.17 -18.23
C ALA A 29 16.85 -1.41 -17.40
N LYS A 30 17.85 -1.99 -16.69
CA LYS A 30 17.61 -3.10 -15.76
C LYS A 30 16.69 -2.71 -14.60
N LYS A 31 16.89 -1.52 -14.00
CA LYS A 31 16.06 -0.98 -12.93
C LYS A 31 14.62 -0.76 -13.39
N LEU A 32 14.44 -0.24 -14.60
CA LEU A 32 13.12 -0.03 -15.20
C LEU A 32 12.42 -1.36 -15.49
N LYS A 33 13.15 -2.37 -16.02
CA LYS A 33 12.61 -3.72 -16.26
C LYS A 33 12.15 -4.38 -14.96
N LYS A 34 12.93 -4.28 -13.88
CA LYS A 34 12.55 -4.81 -12.55
C LYS A 34 11.28 -4.13 -12.02
N LYS A 35 11.16 -2.79 -12.15
CA LYS A 35 9.96 -2.05 -11.76
C LYS A 35 8.73 -2.44 -12.57
N ARG A 36 8.88 -2.62 -13.89
CA ARG A 36 7.79 -3.11 -14.73
C ARG A 36 7.31 -4.49 -14.29
N GLN A 37 8.23 -5.41 -13.99
CA GLN A 37 7.87 -6.74 -13.50
C GLN A 37 7.15 -6.70 -12.16
N GLN A 38 7.59 -5.86 -11.22
CA GLN A 38 6.90 -5.68 -9.94
C GLN A 38 5.48 -5.13 -10.13
N PHE A 39 5.33 -4.11 -10.99
CA PHE A 39 4.04 -3.53 -11.33
C PHE A 39 3.10 -4.57 -11.99
N THR A 40 3.61 -5.34 -12.96
CA THR A 40 2.83 -6.40 -13.62
C THR A 40 2.38 -7.48 -12.61
N ARG A 41 3.26 -7.86 -11.67
CA ARG A 41 2.89 -8.81 -10.61
C ARG A 41 1.83 -8.25 -9.68
N SER A 42 1.91 -6.98 -9.31
CA SER A 42 0.90 -6.31 -8.49
C SER A 42 -0.46 -6.28 -9.18
N ILE A 43 -0.50 -5.94 -10.48
CA ILE A 43 -1.75 -5.99 -11.27
C ILE A 43 -2.29 -7.41 -11.35
N GLN A 44 -1.45 -8.40 -11.57
CA GLN A 44 -1.87 -9.80 -11.65
C GLN A 44 -2.44 -10.29 -10.30
N SER A 45 -1.81 -9.91 -9.19
CA SER A 45 -2.32 -10.19 -7.84
C SER A 45 -3.68 -9.53 -7.63
N SER A 46 -3.80 -8.24 -7.94
CA SER A 46 -5.06 -7.51 -7.84
C SER A 46 -6.17 -8.14 -8.68
N TYR A 47 -5.86 -8.57 -9.90
CA TYR A 47 -6.84 -9.27 -10.75
C TYR A 47 -7.30 -10.60 -10.15
N THR A 48 -6.37 -11.36 -9.55
CA THR A 48 -6.69 -12.63 -8.88
C THR A 48 -7.60 -12.38 -7.67
N HIS A 49 -7.30 -11.36 -6.86
CA HIS A 49 -8.15 -10.98 -5.72
C HIS A 49 -9.53 -10.48 -6.17
N MET A 50 -9.61 -9.69 -7.25
CA MET A 50 -10.88 -9.24 -7.81
C MET A 50 -11.79 -10.42 -8.16
N LYS A 51 -11.24 -11.43 -8.82
CA LYS A 51 -11.97 -12.67 -9.13
C LYS A 51 -12.42 -13.40 -7.86
N THR A 52 -11.56 -13.45 -6.83
CA THR A 52 -11.92 -14.06 -5.53
C THR A 52 -13.06 -13.31 -4.86
N ILE A 53 -13.08 -11.97 -4.91
CA ILE A 53 -14.17 -11.15 -4.37
C ILE A 53 -15.48 -11.41 -5.12
N GLU A 54 -15.43 -11.49 -6.45
CA GLU A 54 -16.60 -11.79 -7.28
C GLU A 54 -17.18 -13.17 -6.95
N ASP A 55 -16.34 -14.20 -6.87
CA ASP A 55 -16.72 -15.56 -6.48
C ASP A 55 -17.28 -15.60 -5.06
N THR A 56 -16.76 -14.77 -4.16
CA THR A 56 -17.19 -14.66 -2.77
C THR A 56 -18.55 -13.98 -2.68
N ASN A 57 -18.78 -12.89 -3.39
CA ASN A 57 -20.08 -12.20 -3.44
C ASN A 57 -21.18 -13.11 -4.01
N LYS A 58 -20.84 -13.92 -5.02
CA LYS A 58 -21.75 -14.93 -5.53
C LYS A 58 -22.14 -15.96 -4.46
N LYS A 59 -21.16 -16.46 -3.69
CA LYS A 59 -21.44 -17.39 -2.56
C LYS A 59 -22.31 -16.74 -1.48
N ILE A 60 -22.08 -15.48 -1.13
CA ILE A 60 -22.93 -14.76 -0.16
C ILE A 60 -24.37 -14.71 -0.65
N TYR A 61 -24.57 -14.41 -1.93
CA TYR A 61 -25.90 -14.36 -2.53
C TYR A 61 -26.59 -15.73 -2.50
N GLU A 62 -25.89 -16.81 -2.85
CA GLU A 62 -26.39 -18.18 -2.78
C GLU A 62 -26.79 -18.56 -1.35
N ILE A 63 -25.93 -18.28 -0.35
CA ILE A 63 -26.21 -18.52 1.07
C ILE A 63 -27.43 -17.73 1.56
N SER A 64 -27.55 -16.47 1.14
CA SER A 64 -28.71 -15.63 1.49
C SER A 64 -30.01 -16.21 0.96
N ASN A 65 -30.02 -16.72 -0.26
CA ASN A 65 -31.20 -17.35 -0.85
C ASN A 65 -31.55 -18.66 -0.13
N GLU A 66 -30.54 -19.51 0.19
CA GLU A 66 -30.76 -20.74 0.98
C GLU A 66 -31.36 -20.44 2.36
N ILE A 67 -30.86 -19.41 3.05
CA ILE A 67 -31.40 -18.98 4.34
C ILE A 67 -32.86 -18.55 4.21
N ASN A 68 -33.19 -17.78 3.18
CA ASN A 68 -34.55 -17.32 2.93
C ASN A 68 -35.52 -18.50 2.62
N GLU A 69 -35.06 -19.51 1.89
CA GLU A 69 -35.84 -20.73 1.64
C GLU A 69 -36.07 -21.53 2.91
N LEU A 70 -35.04 -21.72 3.76
CA LEU A 70 -35.16 -22.43 5.04
C LEU A 70 -36.08 -21.70 6.01
N ILE A 71 -36.09 -20.38 6.02
CA ILE A 71 -37.05 -19.57 6.82
C ILE A 71 -38.47 -19.80 6.33
N ARG A 72 -38.71 -19.90 5.03
CA ARG A 72 -40.02 -20.18 4.44
C ARG A 72 -40.54 -21.59 4.78
N GLU A 73 -39.64 -22.58 4.87
CA GLU A 73 -39.98 -23.97 5.16
C GLU A 73 -40.20 -24.27 6.65
N GLN A 74 -40.03 -23.30 7.57
CA GLN A 74 -40.16 -23.45 9.02
C GLN A 74 -39.35 -24.61 9.61
N LYS A 75 -38.27 -25.03 9.00
CA LYS A 75 -37.37 -26.07 9.49
C LYS A 75 -36.50 -25.56 10.65
N ASP A 76 -36.06 -26.46 11.53
CA ASP A 76 -35.10 -26.13 12.60
C ASP A 76 -33.75 -25.75 12.00
N THR A 77 -33.58 -24.45 11.83
CA THR A 77 -32.47 -23.83 11.10
C THR A 77 -31.30 -23.42 11.99
N LYS A 78 -31.41 -23.62 13.33
CA LYS A 78 -30.47 -23.06 14.29
C LYS A 78 -29.02 -23.51 14.07
N GLY A 79 -28.80 -24.82 13.87
CA GLY A 79 -27.46 -25.36 13.58
C GLY A 79 -26.92 -24.95 12.24
N TYR A 80 -27.79 -24.84 11.22
CA TYR A 80 -27.41 -24.38 9.88
C TYR A 80 -27.03 -22.89 9.89
N ILE A 81 -27.82 -22.05 10.56
CA ILE A 81 -27.54 -20.62 10.70
C ILE A 81 -26.23 -20.38 11.44
N GLU A 82 -25.92 -21.11 12.50
CA GLU A 82 -24.66 -21.01 13.23
C GLU A 82 -23.46 -21.38 12.36
N LYS A 83 -23.57 -22.44 11.55
CA LYS A 83 -22.51 -22.84 10.61
C LYS A 83 -22.30 -21.75 9.52
N LYS A 84 -23.38 -21.23 8.96
CA LYS A 84 -23.32 -20.18 7.93
C LYS A 84 -22.87 -18.83 8.48
N LYS A 85 -23.20 -18.50 9.74
CA LYS A 85 -22.62 -17.34 10.42
C LYS A 85 -21.09 -17.41 10.49
N LYS A 86 -20.51 -18.59 10.79
CA LYS A 86 -19.05 -18.75 10.78
C LYS A 86 -18.44 -18.57 9.39
N GLU A 87 -19.10 -19.11 8.36
CA GLU A 87 -18.65 -18.90 6.96
C GLU A 87 -18.74 -17.42 6.58
N ILE A 88 -19.83 -16.73 6.94
CA ILE A 88 -19.99 -15.28 6.69
C ILE A 88 -18.97 -14.46 7.50
N GLU A 89 -18.64 -14.84 8.72
CA GLU A 89 -17.63 -14.16 9.53
C GLU A 89 -16.23 -14.28 8.92
N GLN A 90 -15.88 -15.41 8.32
CA GLN A 90 -14.64 -15.59 7.56
C GLN A 90 -14.61 -14.70 6.30
N ILE A 91 -15.77 -14.54 5.65
CA ILE A 91 -15.95 -13.67 4.49
C ILE A 91 -15.90 -12.18 4.90
N ARG A 92 -16.46 -11.82 6.06
CA ARG A 92 -16.42 -10.46 6.63
C ARG A 92 -15.02 -9.96 6.97
N GLN A 93 -14.04 -10.85 7.09
CA GLN A 93 -12.63 -10.45 7.16
C GLN A 93 -12.10 -9.87 5.85
N MET A 94 -12.85 -9.97 4.75
CA MET A 94 -12.57 -9.26 3.51
C MET A 94 -13.13 -7.84 3.61
N ILE A 95 -12.31 -6.87 3.23
CA ILE A 95 -12.78 -5.49 3.04
C ILE A 95 -13.69 -5.50 1.82
N VAL A 96 -14.92 -5.03 1.98
CA VAL A 96 -15.92 -4.97 0.90
C VAL A 96 -16.42 -3.55 0.80
N THR A 97 -15.82 -2.79 -0.09
CA THR A 97 -16.29 -1.45 -0.51
C THR A 97 -16.92 -1.55 -1.90
N ASN A 98 -17.31 -0.42 -2.48
CA ASN A 98 -17.68 -0.35 -3.90
C ASN A 98 -16.45 -0.05 -4.79
N ASP A 99 -15.25 0.00 -4.21
CA ASP A 99 -13.98 0.23 -4.90
C ASP A 99 -13.11 -1.03 -4.85
N THR A 100 -13.23 -1.86 -5.87
CA THR A 100 -12.54 -3.15 -5.96
C THR A 100 -11.01 -3.02 -5.93
N ILE A 101 -10.47 -1.94 -6.49
CA ILE A 101 -9.02 -1.69 -6.49
C ILE A 101 -8.54 -1.39 -5.09
N LEU A 102 -9.28 -0.57 -4.35
CA LEU A 102 -9.00 -0.27 -2.96
C LEU A 102 -9.02 -1.53 -2.10
N ASP A 103 -10.06 -2.36 -2.25
CA ASP A 103 -10.19 -3.63 -1.51
C ASP A 103 -9.01 -4.56 -1.76
N CYS A 104 -8.59 -4.70 -3.02
CA CYS A 104 -7.42 -5.50 -3.39
C CYS A 104 -6.14 -4.95 -2.77
N MET A 105 -5.91 -3.64 -2.89
CA MET A 105 -4.69 -3.00 -2.39
C MET A 105 -4.55 -3.14 -0.88
N ILE A 106 -5.65 -2.93 -0.13
CA ILE A 106 -5.61 -3.04 1.34
C ILE A 106 -5.45 -4.50 1.76
N SER A 107 -6.12 -5.44 1.08
CA SER A 107 -6.00 -6.88 1.39
C SER A 107 -4.57 -7.38 1.15
N ASP A 108 -3.96 -7.06 0.01
CA ASP A 108 -2.56 -7.43 -0.29
C ASP A 108 -1.60 -6.89 0.78
N LYS A 109 -1.79 -5.64 1.20
CA LYS A 109 -0.91 -5.01 2.18
C LYS A 109 -1.13 -5.51 3.60
N ARG A 110 -2.37 -5.89 3.95
CA ARG A 110 -2.67 -6.56 5.21
C ARG A 110 -1.98 -7.92 5.29
N ASP A 111 -2.02 -8.70 4.22
CA ASP A 111 -1.40 -10.03 4.18
C ASP A 111 0.12 -9.90 4.29
N LEU A 112 0.74 -8.95 3.58
CA LEU A 112 2.16 -8.63 3.73
C LEU A 112 2.52 -8.14 5.14
N ALA A 113 1.67 -7.31 5.77
CA ALA A 113 1.86 -6.85 7.14
C ALA A 113 1.82 -8.02 8.14
N THR A 114 0.91 -8.98 7.92
CA THR A 114 0.79 -10.20 8.74
C THR A 114 2.06 -11.05 8.66
N GLU A 115 2.61 -11.27 7.46
CA GLU A 115 3.89 -11.96 7.26
C GLU A 115 5.05 -11.30 8.02
N LYS A 116 5.02 -9.97 8.15
CA LYS A 116 6.01 -9.17 8.86
C LYS A 116 5.72 -8.98 10.36
N GLN A 117 4.73 -9.68 10.90
CA GLN A 117 4.28 -9.59 12.30
C GLN A 117 3.85 -8.16 12.68
N ILE A 118 3.22 -7.45 11.76
CA ILE A 118 2.64 -6.12 11.97
C ILE A 118 1.13 -6.29 12.21
N ALA A 119 0.61 -5.79 13.34
CA ALA A 119 -0.83 -5.75 13.60
C ALA A 119 -1.48 -4.75 12.63
N PHE A 120 -2.29 -5.25 11.71
CA PHE A 120 -2.99 -4.43 10.72
C PHE A 120 -4.47 -4.33 11.09
N THR A 121 -4.94 -3.11 11.33
CA THR A 121 -6.34 -2.82 11.67
C THR A 121 -6.90 -1.77 10.72
N TYR A 122 -8.22 -1.81 10.50
CA TYR A 122 -8.87 -0.85 9.63
C TYR A 122 -10.24 -0.43 10.14
N ASN A 123 -10.63 0.80 9.78
CA ASN A 123 -11.96 1.35 9.97
C ASN A 123 -12.46 1.86 8.61
N ILE A 124 -13.10 0.99 7.85
CA ILE A 124 -13.58 1.26 6.48
C ILE A 124 -15.05 0.82 6.44
N PRO A 125 -16.00 1.75 6.21
CA PRO A 125 -17.40 1.40 6.11
C PRO A 125 -17.67 0.43 4.95
N THR A 126 -18.48 -0.59 5.20
CA THR A 126 -19.00 -1.46 4.15
C THR A 126 -19.80 -0.63 3.14
N GLY A 127 -19.57 -0.86 1.85
CA GLY A 127 -20.24 -0.10 0.79
C GLY A 127 -19.72 1.33 0.62
N LEU A 128 -18.50 1.62 1.12
CA LEU A 128 -17.82 2.88 0.82
C LEU A 128 -17.87 3.12 -0.71
N PRO A 129 -18.29 4.31 -1.18
CA PRO A 129 -18.32 4.62 -2.61
C PRO A 129 -16.94 4.49 -3.24
N GLU A 130 -16.90 4.28 -4.55
CA GLU A 130 -15.66 4.29 -5.32
C GLU A 130 -15.01 5.68 -5.27
N ILE A 131 -13.71 5.71 -4.99
CA ILE A 131 -12.90 6.93 -5.04
C ILE A 131 -12.76 7.35 -6.51
N GLN A 132 -13.24 8.54 -6.84
CA GLN A 132 -13.24 9.08 -8.22
C GLN A 132 -11.84 9.49 -8.65
N MET A 133 -11.06 8.51 -9.08
CA MET A 133 -9.65 8.64 -9.44
C MET A 133 -9.30 7.63 -10.52
N GLU A 134 -8.34 7.95 -11.41
CA GLU A 134 -7.81 6.96 -12.35
C GLU A 134 -7.19 5.76 -11.59
N ASP A 135 -7.48 4.55 -12.03
CA ASP A 135 -7.03 3.30 -11.40
C ASP A 135 -5.52 3.27 -11.15
N VAL A 136 -4.73 3.74 -12.13
CA VAL A 136 -3.27 3.79 -12.03
C VAL A 136 -2.82 4.73 -10.92
N ASP A 137 -3.48 5.86 -10.74
CA ASP A 137 -3.16 6.82 -9.69
C ASP A 137 -3.63 6.32 -8.33
N LYS A 138 -4.80 5.66 -8.27
CA LYS A 138 -5.30 4.98 -7.06
C LYS A 138 -4.31 3.93 -6.57
N ILE A 139 -3.89 3.02 -7.46
CA ILE A 139 -2.88 2.00 -7.15
C ILE A 139 -1.57 2.65 -6.67
N ARG A 140 -1.09 3.69 -7.36
CA ARG A 140 0.17 4.36 -6.99
C ARG A 140 0.08 5.08 -5.66
N LEU A 141 -1.06 5.72 -5.37
CA LEU A 141 -1.30 6.43 -4.11
C LEU A 141 -1.30 5.45 -2.94
N PHE A 142 -2.18 4.46 -2.97
CA PHE A 142 -2.33 3.50 -1.86
C PHE A 142 -1.11 2.60 -1.71
N ALA A 143 -0.43 2.20 -2.80
CA ALA A 143 0.83 1.47 -2.71
C ALA A 143 1.90 2.29 -1.97
N ASN A 144 2.10 3.57 -2.33
CA ASN A 144 3.10 4.39 -1.66
C ASN A 144 2.74 4.69 -0.20
N LEU A 145 1.47 4.93 0.10
CA LEU A 145 1.00 5.15 1.47
C LEU A 145 1.24 3.93 2.36
N LEU A 146 0.80 2.75 1.91
CA LEU A 146 0.86 1.53 2.70
C LEU A 146 2.29 0.93 2.74
N ASP A 147 3.07 1.04 1.66
CA ASP A 147 4.48 0.61 1.66
C ASP A 147 5.31 1.43 2.66
N ASN A 148 5.08 2.74 2.71
CA ASN A 148 5.75 3.61 3.69
C ASN A 148 5.37 3.21 5.13
N ALA A 149 4.09 2.92 5.39
CA ALA A 149 3.62 2.50 6.71
C ALA A 149 4.20 1.15 7.12
N ILE A 150 4.24 0.16 6.22
CA ILE A 150 4.83 -1.16 6.45
C ILE A 150 6.33 -1.05 6.73
N GLU A 151 7.04 -0.28 5.93
CA GLU A 151 8.47 -0.08 6.09
C GLU A 151 8.81 0.60 7.43
N ALA A 152 8.05 1.61 7.82
CA ALA A 152 8.22 2.27 9.10
C ALA A 152 7.91 1.33 10.27
N ALA A 153 6.81 0.59 10.24
CA ALA A 153 6.43 -0.35 11.28
C ALA A 153 7.45 -1.52 11.39
N GLU A 154 7.98 -2.00 10.27
CA GLU A 154 9.01 -3.06 10.25
C GLU A 154 10.31 -2.62 10.95
N SER A 155 10.63 -1.34 10.96
CA SER A 155 11.81 -0.79 11.64
C SER A 155 11.74 -0.92 13.16
N VAL A 156 10.54 -1.07 13.74
CA VAL A 156 10.31 -1.24 15.19
C VAL A 156 10.54 -2.70 15.57
N PRO A 157 11.10 -3.02 16.77
CA PRO A 157 11.14 -4.38 17.30
C PRO A 157 9.72 -5.00 17.31
N ALA A 158 9.60 -6.27 16.90
CA ALA A 158 8.28 -6.92 16.81
C ALA A 158 7.56 -6.99 18.16
N GLN A 159 8.31 -7.20 19.26
CA GLN A 159 7.76 -7.33 20.59
C GLN A 159 8.51 -6.45 21.60
N ASP A 160 7.83 -6.04 22.68
CA ASP A 160 8.43 -5.43 23.83
C ASP A 160 8.98 -6.48 24.81
N ILE A 161 9.54 -6.03 25.94
CA ILE A 161 10.07 -6.89 27.00
C ILE A 161 9.01 -7.81 27.64
N ASN A 162 7.73 -7.52 27.45
CA ASN A 162 6.60 -8.29 27.97
C ASN A 162 5.96 -9.18 26.87
N GLY A 163 6.55 -9.27 25.68
CA GLY A 163 6.05 -10.03 24.55
C GLY A 163 4.86 -9.38 23.81
N LYS A 164 4.53 -8.11 24.12
CA LYS A 164 3.44 -7.39 23.40
C LYS A 164 3.95 -6.88 22.05
N ASN A 165 3.13 -7.11 21.02
CA ASN A 165 3.44 -6.60 19.67
C ASN A 165 3.46 -5.07 19.65
N LYS A 166 4.58 -4.51 19.15
CA LYS A 166 4.81 -3.06 19.01
C LYS A 166 4.57 -2.56 17.58
N ARG A 167 4.55 -3.48 16.62
CA ARG A 167 4.35 -3.13 15.21
C ARG A 167 2.86 -3.03 14.92
N TYR A 168 2.40 -1.88 14.47
CA TYR A 168 1.03 -1.75 14.04
C TYR A 168 0.86 -0.77 12.89
N ILE A 169 -0.20 -0.96 12.14
CA ILE A 169 -0.75 -0.05 11.15
C ILE A 169 -2.25 0.02 11.36
N HIS A 170 -2.78 1.23 11.39
CA HIS A 170 -4.21 1.49 11.40
C HIS A 170 -4.57 2.34 10.19
N ILE A 171 -5.52 1.88 9.37
CA ILE A 171 -6.08 2.63 8.26
C ILE A 171 -7.54 2.98 8.52
N SER A 172 -7.91 4.23 8.33
CA SER A 172 -9.29 4.71 8.36
C SER A 172 -9.63 5.39 7.05
N ILE A 173 -10.74 5.01 6.43
CA ILE A 173 -11.25 5.65 5.22
C ILE A 173 -12.70 6.02 5.48
N LEU A 174 -13.02 7.29 5.33
CA LEU A 174 -14.36 7.83 5.52
C LEU A 174 -14.76 8.64 4.29
N ASN A 175 -16.03 8.59 3.94
CA ASN A 175 -16.62 9.46 2.93
C ASN A 175 -17.55 10.47 3.62
N ARG A 176 -17.42 11.74 3.28
CA ARG A 176 -18.34 12.80 3.71
C ARG A 176 -18.70 13.67 2.52
N GLY A 177 -19.87 13.45 1.98
CA GLY A 177 -20.32 14.12 0.75
C GLY A 177 -19.50 13.69 -0.45
N SER A 178 -18.82 14.63 -1.11
CA SER A 178 -17.93 14.36 -2.23
C SER A 178 -16.51 14.01 -1.83
N ASN A 179 -16.14 14.19 -0.55
CA ASN A 179 -14.75 14.07 -0.12
C ASN A 179 -14.49 12.73 0.59
N PHE A 180 -13.33 12.15 0.29
CA PHE A 180 -12.77 11.01 0.99
C PHE A 180 -11.67 11.45 1.93
N PHE A 181 -11.70 10.92 3.14
CA PHE A 181 -10.69 11.13 4.17
C PHE A 181 -10.00 9.81 4.44
N VAL A 182 -8.73 9.73 4.07
CA VAL A 182 -7.88 8.55 4.29
C VAL A 182 -6.85 8.91 5.35
N THR A 183 -6.85 8.17 6.46
CA THR A 183 -5.85 8.33 7.52
C THR A 183 -5.14 7.00 7.70
N ILE A 184 -3.81 7.03 7.68
CA ILE A 184 -2.96 5.88 7.97
C ILE A 184 -2.02 6.26 9.10
N GLU A 185 -2.13 5.53 10.21
CA GLU A 185 -1.23 5.66 11.34
C GLU A 185 -0.41 4.37 11.48
N ASN A 186 0.88 4.50 11.72
CA ASN A 186 1.78 3.38 11.92
C ASN A 186 2.79 3.62 13.03
N SER A 187 3.23 2.56 13.67
CA SER A 187 4.39 2.60 14.56
C SER A 187 5.68 2.90 13.78
N LYS A 188 6.61 3.61 14.39
CA LYS A 188 7.95 3.89 13.85
C LYS A 188 9.01 3.95 14.94
N ARG A 189 10.29 3.91 14.56
CA ARG A 189 11.37 4.27 15.47
C ARG A 189 11.39 5.77 15.72
N THR A 190 11.69 6.16 16.96
CA THR A 190 11.69 7.56 17.42
C THR A 190 12.81 8.41 16.81
N GLU A 191 13.82 7.80 16.18
CA GLU A 191 15.05 8.47 15.71
C GLU A 191 14.92 9.09 14.31
N ILE A 192 13.80 9.72 13.96
CA ILE A 192 13.68 10.47 12.70
C ILE A 192 13.72 11.97 13.05
N SER A 193 14.84 12.63 12.77
CA SER A 193 14.92 14.08 12.88
C SER A 193 14.08 14.72 11.79
N VAL A 194 13.02 15.43 12.17
CA VAL A 194 12.23 16.28 11.29
C VAL A 194 12.85 17.68 11.32
N THR A 195 13.54 18.07 10.27
CA THR A 195 13.80 19.47 9.99
C THR A 195 12.66 20.01 9.14
N GLU A 196 12.21 21.24 9.45
CA GLU A 196 11.06 21.90 8.84
C GLU A 196 10.94 21.62 7.33
N ASN A 197 9.83 20.95 6.94
CA ASN A 197 9.43 20.65 5.56
C ASN A 197 10.30 19.68 4.72
N GLN A 198 11.34 19.06 5.27
CA GLN A 198 12.10 18.00 4.58
C GLN A 198 12.26 16.79 5.50
N PHE A 199 11.58 15.69 5.15
CA PHE A 199 11.77 14.41 5.83
C PHE A 199 13.13 13.82 5.40
N HIS A 200 14.15 13.98 6.25
CA HIS A 200 15.42 13.28 6.08
C HIS A 200 15.32 11.90 6.72
N THR A 201 15.38 10.88 5.90
CA THR A 201 15.46 9.49 6.37
C THR A 201 16.91 9.15 6.68
N THR A 202 17.13 8.43 7.78
CA THR A 202 18.44 7.92 8.23
C THR A 202 18.99 6.77 7.35
N LYS A 203 18.36 6.47 6.21
CA LYS A 203 18.84 5.41 5.31
C LYS A 203 19.83 5.93 4.29
N LEU A 204 20.88 5.14 4.04
CA LEU A 204 21.93 5.32 3.02
C LEU A 204 21.42 5.48 1.57
N ASP A 205 20.11 5.40 1.34
CA ASP A 205 19.41 5.55 0.04
C ASP A 205 18.50 6.80 0.00
N ALA A 206 19.04 7.97 0.33
CA ALA A 206 18.32 9.25 0.29
C ALA A 206 17.63 9.55 -1.07
N GLU A 207 18.16 9.00 -2.16
CA GLU A 207 17.57 9.19 -3.51
C GLU A 207 16.23 8.44 -3.73
N ASN A 208 15.96 7.37 -2.97
CA ASN A 208 14.74 6.57 -3.17
C ASN A 208 13.60 6.92 -2.19
N HIS A 209 13.89 7.43 -0.98
CA HIS A 209 12.89 7.66 0.08
C HIS A 209 12.08 8.94 -0.09
N GLY A 210 12.64 10.02 -0.60
CA GLY A 210 11.88 11.24 -0.94
C GLY A 210 10.90 11.06 -2.12
N ARG A 211 11.02 9.95 -2.87
CA ARG A 211 10.23 9.71 -4.08
C ARG A 211 8.80 9.28 -3.79
N GLY A 212 8.56 8.45 -2.76
CA GLY A 212 7.22 8.00 -2.37
C GLY A 212 6.35 9.17 -1.91
N VAL A 213 6.85 9.98 -0.99
CA VAL A 213 6.18 11.19 -0.49
C VAL A 213 5.89 12.18 -1.62
N ARG A 214 6.85 12.37 -2.55
CA ARG A 214 6.64 13.23 -3.72
C ARG A 214 5.54 12.70 -4.63
N ILE A 215 5.48 11.38 -4.85
CA ILE A 215 4.42 10.76 -5.66
C ILE A 215 3.06 10.96 -4.99
N ILE A 216 2.95 10.74 -3.67
CA ILE A 216 1.73 10.97 -2.90
C ILE A 216 1.25 12.41 -3.11
N ARG A 217 2.12 13.41 -2.86
CA ARG A 217 1.79 14.83 -3.04
C ARG A 217 1.35 15.17 -4.46
N GLN A 218 2.03 14.64 -5.48
CA GLN A 218 1.70 14.87 -6.89
C GLN A 218 0.33 14.31 -7.26
N ILE A 219 0.02 13.08 -6.80
CA ILE A 219 -1.27 12.46 -7.09
C ILE A 219 -2.38 13.21 -6.36
N VAL A 220 -2.23 13.44 -5.06
CA VAL A 220 -3.24 14.16 -4.28
C VAL A 220 -3.54 15.54 -4.88
N ALA A 221 -2.50 16.31 -5.26
CA ALA A 221 -2.68 17.60 -5.92
C ALA A 221 -3.36 17.50 -7.30
N LYS A 222 -3.18 16.39 -8.06
CA LYS A 222 -3.87 16.18 -9.35
C LYS A 222 -5.40 16.08 -9.18
N TYR A 223 -5.85 15.66 -8.01
CA TYR A 223 -7.29 15.52 -7.68
C TYR A 223 -7.76 16.60 -6.70
N ASP A 224 -7.12 17.77 -6.70
CA ASP A 224 -7.46 18.93 -5.86
C ASP A 224 -7.54 18.61 -4.36
N GLY A 225 -6.87 17.53 -3.95
CA GLY A 225 -6.83 17.05 -2.56
C GLY A 225 -5.73 17.71 -1.72
N THR A 226 -5.70 17.33 -0.46
CA THR A 226 -4.66 17.75 0.50
C THR A 226 -4.05 16.54 1.19
N VAL A 227 -2.77 16.65 1.57
CA VAL A 227 -2.07 15.61 2.34
C VAL A 227 -1.24 16.24 3.45
N GLU A 228 -1.41 15.72 4.64
CA GLU A 228 -0.67 16.10 5.84
C GLU A 228 0.12 14.90 6.37
N PHE A 229 1.33 15.16 6.85
CA PHE A 229 2.22 14.17 7.43
C PHE A 229 2.58 14.63 8.84
N THR A 230 2.20 13.83 9.85
CA THR A 230 2.36 14.19 11.26
C THR A 230 3.25 13.17 11.97
N ASP A 231 4.36 13.64 12.50
CA ASP A 231 5.22 12.88 13.40
C ASP A 231 4.73 13.02 14.84
N LYS A 232 4.32 11.90 15.45
CA LYS A 232 3.82 11.84 16.84
C LYS A 232 4.83 11.16 17.79
N GLY A 233 6.12 11.11 17.41
CA GLY A 233 7.17 10.43 18.20
C GLY A 233 7.28 8.96 17.83
N ASP A 234 6.64 8.06 18.56
CA ASP A 234 6.68 6.61 18.31
C ASP A 234 5.75 6.18 17.17
N THR A 235 4.96 7.08 16.64
CA THR A 235 4.01 6.85 15.56
C THR A 235 4.10 7.92 14.48
N PHE A 236 3.64 7.58 13.30
CA PHE A 236 3.56 8.50 12.18
C PHE A 236 2.17 8.41 11.55
N GLU A 237 1.60 9.55 11.24
CA GLU A 237 0.29 9.63 10.65
C GLU A 237 0.35 10.36 9.31
N VAL A 238 -0.36 9.82 8.33
CA VAL A 238 -0.61 10.48 7.05
C VAL A 238 -2.10 10.64 6.89
N ALA A 239 -2.55 11.87 6.71
CA ALA A 239 -3.94 12.22 6.44
C ALA A 239 -4.07 12.77 5.01
N VAL A 240 -4.94 12.16 4.21
CA VAL A 240 -5.23 12.55 2.83
C VAL A 240 -6.71 12.89 2.73
N MET A 241 -7.02 14.03 2.10
CA MET A 241 -8.37 14.38 1.65
C MET A 241 -8.38 14.41 0.11
N LEU A 242 -9.35 13.76 -0.48
CA LEU A 242 -9.57 13.67 -1.93
C LEU A 242 -10.96 14.13 -2.27
#